data_b3ce87b991dca5922217343d446bc7c7
#
_entry.id   b3ce87b991dca5922217343d446bc7c7
#
_cell.length_a   1.000
_cell.length_b   1.000
_cell.length_c   1.000
_cell.angle_alpha   90.00
_cell.angle_beta   90.00
_cell.angle_gamma   90.00
#
_symmetry.space_group_name_H-M   'P 1'
#
loop_
_entity.id
_entity.type
_entity.pdbx_description
1 polymer ?
#
loop_
_entity_poly.entity_id
_entity_poly.type
_entity_poly.pdbx_seq_one_letter_code
_entity_poly.pdbx_strand_id
1 'polypeptide(L)'
;MKKLGTALFLIGLLILSTLTWAEEGKETSGAIEKITYTVSQDYRCFYSKEILKRLAIGIGLAGGLANTSIDEEIQGYVQDTLRNTGTDKVSESVKPFGEGAITIPLYAGAALFGEFTKDSKLGSTTGEWGKSSLRAILVGAPPMLFLQRATGGSRPKEDGSRWMPFNDNNGVSGHSFMGAVPFLTAAKGADNLYVKCSLYLGSMLCGWSRINDNDHYFSQAALGWWVAYLAASCAGRTGKESKRLIVVPASIKDGMGALAVLYF
;
A
#
# COMPACT_ATOMS: atom_id res chain seq x y z
N MET A 1 13.53 6.34 10.70
CA MET A 1 13.33 7.62 9.98
C MET A 1 14.48 7.97 9.02
N LYS A 2 15.76 7.95 9.44
CA LYS A 2 16.89 8.25 8.53
C LYS A 2 16.92 7.36 7.26
N LYS A 3 16.63 6.05 7.38
CA LYS A 3 16.69 5.09 6.26
C LYS A 3 15.59 5.32 5.20
N LEU A 4 14.37 5.75 5.57
CA LEU A 4 13.28 6.01 4.62
C LEU A 4 13.51 7.33 3.87
N GLY A 5 14.02 8.37 4.55
CA GLY A 5 14.44 9.62 3.91
C GLY A 5 15.56 9.39 2.90
N THR A 6 16.52 8.51 3.23
CA THR A 6 17.61 8.10 2.33
C THR A 6 17.07 7.34 1.11
N ALA A 7 16.09 6.46 1.28
CA ALA A 7 15.48 5.71 0.18
C ALA A 7 14.67 6.63 -0.77
N LEU A 8 13.90 7.57 -0.23
CA LEU A 8 13.19 8.58 -1.04
C LEU A 8 14.16 9.55 -1.75
N PHE A 9 15.28 9.88 -1.11
CA PHE A 9 16.37 10.67 -1.70
C PHE A 9 17.08 9.91 -2.83
N LEU A 10 17.30 8.58 -2.66
CA LEU A 10 17.87 7.72 -3.71
C LEU A 10 16.92 7.53 -4.89
N ILE A 11 15.62 7.46 -4.67
CA ILE A 11 14.61 7.48 -5.76
C ILE A 11 14.66 8.82 -6.50
N GLY A 12 14.74 9.92 -5.79
CA GLY A 12 14.94 11.25 -6.38
C GLY A 12 16.24 11.35 -7.18
N LEU A 13 17.33 10.79 -6.68
CA LEU A 13 18.62 10.72 -7.38
C LEU A 13 18.60 9.79 -8.61
N LEU A 14 17.90 8.63 -8.53
CA LEU A 14 17.70 7.75 -9.68
C LEU A 14 16.85 8.43 -10.78
N ILE A 15 15.84 9.18 -10.40
CA ILE A 15 15.05 10.00 -11.35
C ILE A 15 15.91 11.13 -11.91
N LEU A 16 16.74 11.79 -11.09
CA LEU A 16 17.67 12.83 -11.55
C LEU A 16 18.80 12.28 -12.43
N SER A 17 19.35 11.11 -12.10
CA SER A 17 20.44 10.51 -12.90
C SER A 17 19.98 10.06 -14.30
N THR A 18 18.71 9.66 -14.44
CA THR A 18 18.12 9.45 -15.77
C THR A 18 17.97 10.76 -16.57
N LEU A 19 17.88 11.90 -15.89
CA LEU A 19 17.82 13.23 -16.51
C LEU A 19 19.18 13.72 -17.04
N THR A 20 20.30 13.30 -16.44
CA THR A 20 21.64 13.74 -16.85
C THR A 20 22.26 12.95 -18.00
N TRP A 21 21.69 11.80 -18.38
CA TRP A 21 22.14 11.00 -19.53
C TRP A 21 21.34 11.25 -20.80
N ALA A 22 20.47 12.26 -20.82
CA ALA A 22 19.57 12.57 -21.92
C ALA A 22 20.13 13.60 -22.89
N GLU A 23 21.17 13.27 -23.61
CA GLU A 23 21.60 14.02 -24.81
C GLU A 23 20.87 13.59 -26.11
N GLU A 24 19.93 12.64 -26.03
CA GLU A 24 19.00 12.26 -27.11
C GLU A 24 17.57 12.80 -26.83
N GLY A 25 17.39 14.08 -27.04
CA GLY A 25 16.35 14.94 -26.46
C GLY A 25 14.91 14.79 -26.97
N LYS A 26 14.48 13.76 -27.71
CA LYS A 26 13.05 13.61 -28.10
C LYS A 26 12.34 12.40 -27.50
N GLU A 27 12.96 11.24 -27.43
CA GLU A 27 12.34 10.04 -26.86
C GLU A 27 12.26 10.11 -25.32
N THR A 28 13.29 10.64 -24.68
CA THR A 28 13.34 10.85 -23.23
C THR A 28 12.30 11.86 -22.74
N SER A 29 12.05 12.94 -23.50
CA SER A 29 10.99 13.92 -23.18
C SER A 29 9.62 13.24 -23.12
N GLY A 30 9.28 12.40 -24.07
CA GLY A 30 8.01 11.67 -24.11
C GLY A 30 7.87 10.64 -22.97
N ALA A 31 8.97 9.95 -22.58
CA ALA A 31 8.96 9.00 -21.48
C ALA A 31 8.74 9.72 -20.12
N ILE A 32 9.43 10.83 -19.88
CA ILE A 32 9.27 11.64 -18.67
C ILE A 32 7.85 12.20 -18.57
N GLU A 33 7.32 12.73 -19.67
CA GLU A 33 5.96 13.24 -19.72
C GLU A 33 4.93 12.17 -19.39
N LYS A 34 5.08 10.96 -19.95
CA LYS A 34 4.22 9.81 -19.67
C LYS A 34 4.28 9.39 -18.20
N ILE A 35 5.48 9.33 -17.60
CA ILE A 35 5.66 8.98 -16.18
C ILE A 35 5.00 10.06 -15.31
N THR A 36 5.28 11.31 -15.56
CA THR A 36 4.72 12.46 -14.81
C THR A 36 3.20 12.49 -14.90
N TYR A 37 2.66 12.29 -16.11
CA TYR A 37 1.21 12.18 -16.31
C TYR A 37 0.61 11.03 -15.50
N THR A 38 1.20 9.84 -15.57
CA THR A 38 0.72 8.65 -14.87
C THR A 38 0.72 8.84 -13.35
N VAL A 39 1.82 9.35 -12.81
CA VAL A 39 1.94 9.66 -11.37
C VAL A 39 0.93 10.73 -10.95
N SER A 40 0.73 11.76 -11.77
CA SER A 40 -0.28 12.80 -11.49
C SER A 40 -1.70 12.24 -11.44
N GLN A 41 -2.03 11.26 -12.28
CA GLN A 41 -3.33 10.58 -12.26
C GLN A 41 -3.50 9.74 -10.98
N ASP A 42 -2.44 9.08 -10.50
CA ASP A 42 -2.48 8.34 -9.24
C ASP A 42 -2.72 9.26 -8.05
N TYR A 43 -2.05 10.42 -8.01
CA TYR A 43 -2.31 11.44 -6.99
C TYR A 43 -3.75 11.97 -7.07
N ARG A 44 -4.25 12.30 -8.25
CA ARG A 44 -5.65 12.72 -8.44
C ARG A 44 -6.64 11.66 -7.99
N CYS A 45 -6.34 10.37 -8.25
CA CYS A 45 -7.15 9.26 -7.77
C CYS A 45 -7.13 9.20 -6.24
N PHE A 46 -5.95 9.21 -5.61
CA PHE A 46 -5.79 9.06 -4.17
C PHE A 46 -6.43 10.22 -3.39
N TYR A 47 -6.28 11.44 -3.87
CA TYR A 47 -6.90 12.62 -3.26
C TYR A 47 -8.32 12.92 -3.78
N SER A 48 -8.95 11.98 -4.47
CA SER A 48 -10.36 12.10 -4.83
C SER A 48 -11.27 12.02 -3.60
N LYS A 49 -12.43 12.68 -3.65
CA LYS A 49 -13.42 12.66 -2.57
C LYS A 49 -13.78 11.25 -2.10
N GLU A 50 -13.86 10.31 -3.04
CA GLU A 50 -14.21 8.91 -2.76
C GLU A 50 -13.12 8.20 -1.95
N ILE A 51 -11.85 8.34 -2.34
CA ILE A 51 -10.73 7.71 -1.62
C ILE A 51 -10.51 8.40 -0.27
N LEU A 52 -10.62 9.73 -0.21
CA LEU A 52 -10.51 10.46 1.06
C LEU A 52 -11.61 10.07 2.07
N LYS A 53 -12.84 9.82 1.61
CA LYS A 53 -13.91 9.27 2.48
C LYS A 53 -13.51 7.89 3.03
N ARG A 54 -13.00 6.99 2.18
CA ARG A 54 -12.54 5.66 2.61
C ARG A 54 -11.35 5.75 3.57
N LEU A 55 -10.43 6.66 3.31
CA LEU A 55 -9.32 6.93 4.22
C LEU A 55 -9.83 7.41 5.58
N ALA A 56 -10.77 8.35 5.60
CA ALA A 56 -11.38 8.87 6.83
C ALA A 56 -12.12 7.76 7.62
N ILE A 57 -12.81 6.84 6.94
CA ILE A 57 -13.42 5.67 7.59
C ILE A 57 -12.34 4.80 8.25
N GLY A 58 -11.24 4.49 7.54
CA GLY A 58 -10.13 3.72 8.11
C GLY A 58 -9.50 4.41 9.31
N ILE A 59 -9.28 5.72 9.25
CA ILE A 59 -8.79 6.52 10.37
C ILE A 59 -9.77 6.47 11.55
N GLY A 60 -11.08 6.64 11.30
CA GLY A 60 -12.10 6.58 12.34
C GLY A 60 -12.16 5.21 13.04
N LEU A 61 -12.09 4.12 12.27
CA LEU A 61 -12.07 2.75 12.83
C LEU A 61 -10.78 2.50 13.64
N ALA A 62 -9.61 2.86 13.09
CA ALA A 62 -8.35 2.73 13.82
C ALA A 62 -8.33 3.59 15.09
N GLY A 63 -8.86 4.81 15.02
CA GLY A 63 -9.00 5.69 16.19
C GLY A 63 -9.95 5.15 17.25
N GLY A 64 -11.05 4.51 16.84
CA GLY A 64 -11.96 3.83 17.75
C GLY A 64 -11.28 2.69 18.51
N LEU A 65 -10.47 1.87 17.81
CA LEU A 65 -9.69 0.79 18.42
C LEU A 65 -8.61 1.34 19.35
N ALA A 66 -7.81 2.29 18.86
CA ALA A 66 -6.65 2.83 19.57
C ALA A 66 -7.02 3.62 20.85
N ASN A 67 -8.19 4.28 20.88
CA ASN A 67 -8.61 5.09 22.02
C ASN A 67 -9.56 4.35 22.99
N THR A 68 -9.68 3.02 22.84
CA THR A 68 -10.39 2.12 23.74
C THR A 68 -9.46 1.03 24.25
N SER A 69 -9.91 0.17 25.16
CA SER A 69 -9.12 -0.99 25.62
C SER A 69 -8.94 -2.08 24.57
N ILE A 70 -9.69 -2.04 23.46
CA ILE A 70 -9.76 -3.13 22.47
C ILE A 70 -8.38 -3.42 21.86
N ASP A 71 -7.61 -2.42 21.52
CA ASP A 71 -6.28 -2.58 20.90
C ASP A 71 -5.29 -3.24 21.87
N GLU A 72 -5.35 -2.87 23.15
CA GLU A 72 -4.52 -3.46 24.21
C GLU A 72 -4.96 -4.88 24.54
N GLU A 73 -6.27 -5.15 24.57
CA GLU A 73 -6.82 -6.50 24.78
C GLU A 73 -6.42 -7.45 23.64
N ILE A 74 -6.52 -6.99 22.38
CA ILE A 74 -6.04 -7.76 21.21
C ILE A 74 -4.55 -8.04 21.35
N GLN A 75 -3.76 -7.05 21.71
CA GLN A 75 -2.31 -7.19 21.87
C GLN A 75 -1.98 -8.19 22.99
N GLY A 76 -2.61 -8.07 24.15
CA GLY A 76 -2.46 -9.01 25.27
C GLY A 76 -2.79 -10.45 24.84
N TYR A 77 -3.95 -10.64 24.20
CA TYR A 77 -4.33 -11.97 23.70
C TYR A 77 -3.31 -12.55 22.71
N VAL A 78 -2.79 -11.75 21.77
CA VAL A 78 -1.78 -12.22 20.83
C VAL A 78 -0.49 -12.62 21.55
N GLN A 79 -0.01 -11.80 22.50
CA GLN A 79 1.25 -12.05 23.20
C GLN A 79 1.14 -13.27 24.14
N ASP A 80 0.02 -13.42 24.85
CA ASP A 80 -0.13 -14.42 25.89
C ASP A 80 -0.60 -15.78 25.33
N THR A 81 -1.34 -15.77 24.21
CA THR A 81 -2.02 -16.98 23.72
C THR A 81 -1.51 -17.47 22.37
N LEU A 82 -1.23 -16.56 21.42
CA LEU A 82 -0.92 -16.95 20.03
C LEU A 82 0.56 -16.96 19.73
N ARG A 83 1.33 -16.06 20.35
CA ARG A 83 2.76 -15.94 20.10
C ARG A 83 3.52 -17.17 20.63
N ASN A 84 4.38 -17.71 19.80
CA ASN A 84 5.25 -18.83 20.12
C ASN A 84 6.48 -18.84 19.20
N THR A 85 7.43 -19.72 19.44
CA THR A 85 8.65 -19.85 18.64
C THR A 85 8.39 -20.08 17.14
N GLY A 86 7.28 -20.74 16.80
CA GLY A 86 6.88 -20.95 15.39
C GLY A 86 6.42 -19.65 14.73
N THR A 87 5.56 -18.88 15.42
CA THR A 87 5.08 -17.60 14.92
C THR A 87 6.20 -16.57 14.83
N ASP A 88 7.16 -16.59 15.77
CA ASP A 88 8.34 -15.70 15.72
C ASP A 88 9.21 -16.00 14.48
N LYS A 89 9.45 -17.29 14.12
CA LYS A 89 10.16 -17.65 12.89
C LYS A 89 9.45 -17.19 11.63
N VAL A 90 8.11 -17.32 11.58
CA VAL A 90 7.32 -16.81 10.45
C VAL A 90 7.42 -15.29 10.38
N SER A 91 7.32 -14.61 11.52
CA SER A 91 7.47 -13.14 11.60
C SER A 91 8.82 -12.69 11.05
N GLU A 92 9.93 -13.32 11.46
CA GLU A 92 11.26 -13.04 10.92
C GLU A 92 11.34 -13.20 9.40
N SER A 93 10.67 -14.22 8.86
CA SER A 93 10.69 -14.52 7.41
C SER A 93 9.93 -13.49 6.58
N VAL A 94 8.86 -12.91 7.11
CA VAL A 94 8.03 -11.92 6.38
C VAL A 94 8.44 -10.47 6.62
N LYS A 95 9.18 -10.20 7.68
CA LYS A 95 9.63 -8.85 8.06
C LYS A 95 10.40 -8.10 6.97
N PRO A 96 11.32 -8.75 6.18
CA PRO A 96 12.03 -8.07 5.09
C PRO A 96 11.13 -7.45 4.02
N PHE A 97 9.93 -7.98 3.80
CA PHE A 97 8.96 -7.40 2.87
C PHE A 97 8.44 -6.02 3.32
N GLY A 98 8.55 -5.69 4.61
CA GLY A 98 8.23 -4.37 5.15
C GLY A 98 9.40 -3.38 5.13
N GLU A 99 10.60 -3.84 4.77
CA GLU A 99 11.82 -3.02 4.76
C GLU A 99 11.94 -2.26 3.43
N GLY A 100 11.68 -0.96 3.45
CA GLY A 100 11.77 -0.11 2.24
C GLY A 100 13.15 -0.11 1.60
N ALA A 101 14.21 -0.28 2.39
CA ALA A 101 15.59 -0.38 1.89
C ALA A 101 15.84 -1.64 1.03
N ILE A 102 15.04 -2.68 1.20
CA ILE A 102 15.08 -3.93 0.42
C ILE A 102 14.09 -3.87 -0.73
N THR A 103 12.86 -3.49 -0.42
CA THR A 103 11.73 -3.63 -1.35
C THR A 103 11.73 -2.57 -2.46
N ILE A 104 12.15 -1.33 -2.17
CA ILE A 104 12.20 -0.28 -3.19
C ILE A 104 13.22 -0.60 -4.30
N PRO A 105 14.48 -0.99 -4.01
CA PRO A 105 15.39 -1.46 -5.05
C PRO A 105 14.91 -2.68 -5.81
N LEU A 106 14.22 -3.62 -5.14
CA LEU A 106 13.63 -4.78 -5.80
C LEU A 106 12.59 -4.36 -6.84
N TYR A 107 11.67 -3.43 -6.50
CA TYR A 107 10.66 -2.96 -7.44
C TYR A 107 11.25 -2.14 -8.58
N ALA A 108 12.30 -1.35 -8.30
CA ALA A 108 13.05 -0.64 -9.34
C ALA A 108 13.73 -1.62 -10.31
N GLY A 109 14.38 -2.66 -9.79
CA GLY A 109 14.96 -3.73 -10.59
C GLY A 109 13.92 -4.48 -11.43
N ALA A 110 12.74 -4.79 -10.86
CA ALA A 110 11.64 -5.41 -11.58
C ALA A 110 11.09 -4.49 -12.71
N ALA A 111 10.97 -3.20 -12.45
CA ALA A 111 10.55 -2.23 -13.45
C ALA A 111 11.55 -2.13 -14.62
N LEU A 112 12.84 -2.08 -14.32
CA LEU A 112 13.91 -2.08 -15.32
C LEU A 112 13.95 -3.41 -16.11
N PHE A 113 13.88 -4.55 -15.43
CA PHE A 113 13.81 -5.86 -16.08
C PHE A 113 12.67 -5.91 -17.09
N GLY A 114 11.51 -5.37 -16.74
CA GLY A 114 10.37 -5.30 -17.66
C GLY A 114 10.62 -4.42 -18.88
N GLU A 115 11.43 -3.36 -18.80
CA GLU A 115 11.79 -2.56 -19.99
C GLU A 115 12.70 -3.34 -20.95
N PHE A 116 13.67 -4.09 -20.42
CA PHE A 116 14.59 -4.89 -21.26
C PHE A 116 13.95 -6.16 -21.83
N THR A 117 12.86 -6.63 -21.24
CA THR A 117 12.19 -7.89 -21.61
C THR A 117 10.71 -7.70 -21.95
N LYS A 118 10.33 -6.50 -22.40
CA LYS A 118 8.93 -6.11 -22.67
C LYS A 118 8.20 -7.00 -23.67
N ASP A 119 8.95 -7.64 -24.58
CA ASP A 119 8.39 -8.54 -25.60
C ASP A 119 7.96 -9.90 -25.02
N SER A 120 8.40 -10.23 -23.80
CA SER A 120 7.95 -11.42 -23.09
C SER A 120 6.80 -11.10 -22.13
N LYS A 121 5.83 -12.03 -22.02
CA LYS A 121 4.72 -11.90 -21.07
C LYS A 121 5.23 -11.80 -19.62
N LEU A 122 6.25 -12.56 -19.26
CA LEU A 122 6.85 -12.52 -17.92
C LEU A 122 7.50 -11.16 -17.67
N GLY A 123 8.28 -10.65 -18.62
CA GLY A 123 8.97 -9.37 -18.48
C GLY A 123 7.98 -8.21 -18.35
N SER A 124 6.98 -8.12 -19.24
CA SER A 124 5.97 -7.06 -19.18
C SER A 124 5.16 -7.11 -17.88
N THR A 125 4.75 -8.30 -17.41
CA THR A 125 4.01 -8.46 -16.15
C THR A 125 4.86 -8.06 -14.94
N THR A 126 6.12 -8.50 -14.88
CA THR A 126 7.07 -8.15 -13.80
C THR A 126 7.36 -6.65 -13.78
N GLY A 127 7.55 -6.07 -14.96
CA GLY A 127 7.79 -4.62 -15.09
C GLY A 127 6.61 -3.78 -14.62
N GLU A 128 5.40 -4.13 -15.03
CA GLU A 128 4.18 -3.43 -14.60
C GLU A 128 3.93 -3.59 -13.09
N TRP A 129 4.22 -4.76 -12.52
CA TRP A 129 4.16 -4.97 -11.07
C TRP A 129 5.16 -4.07 -10.34
N GLY A 130 6.42 -4.01 -10.79
CA GLY A 130 7.45 -3.15 -10.20
C GLY A 130 7.06 -1.67 -10.27
N LYS A 131 6.65 -1.19 -11.46
CA LYS A 131 6.19 0.20 -11.67
C LYS A 131 4.98 0.54 -10.80
N SER A 132 3.99 -0.34 -10.73
CA SER A 132 2.79 -0.14 -9.92
C SER A 132 3.10 -0.10 -8.42
N SER A 133 4.05 -0.95 -7.96
CA SER A 133 4.49 -0.96 -6.56
C SER A 133 5.22 0.32 -6.18
N LEU A 134 6.13 0.81 -7.03
CA LEU A 134 6.81 2.10 -6.81
C LEU A 134 5.82 3.28 -6.78
N ARG A 135 4.86 3.30 -7.69
CA ARG A 135 3.83 4.34 -7.75
C ARG A 135 2.91 4.31 -6.53
N ALA A 136 2.50 3.12 -6.07
CA ALA A 136 1.71 2.98 -4.85
C ALA A 136 2.48 3.50 -3.62
N ILE A 137 3.77 3.22 -3.52
CA ILE A 137 4.62 3.77 -2.45
C ILE A 137 4.71 5.30 -2.57
N LEU A 138 4.97 5.82 -3.75
CA LEU A 138 5.12 7.26 -3.98
C LEU A 138 3.87 8.04 -3.56
N VAL A 139 2.69 7.50 -3.85
CA VAL A 139 1.40 8.14 -3.54
C VAL A 139 0.97 7.92 -2.09
N GLY A 140 1.20 6.72 -1.55
CA GLY A 140 0.71 6.35 -0.22
C GLY A 140 1.67 6.69 0.92
N ALA A 141 2.98 6.78 0.68
CA ALA A 141 3.94 7.07 1.75
C ALA A 141 3.79 8.47 2.38
N PRO A 142 3.56 9.55 1.63
CA PRO A 142 3.37 10.87 2.23
C PRO A 142 2.21 10.93 3.23
N PRO A 143 0.97 10.53 2.90
CA PRO A 143 -0.13 10.51 3.87
C PRO A 143 0.11 9.52 5.01
N MET A 144 0.74 8.37 4.77
CA MET A 144 1.11 7.41 5.82
C MET A 144 2.06 8.03 6.83
N LEU A 145 3.13 8.69 6.39
CA LEU A 145 4.10 9.38 7.25
C LEU A 145 3.47 10.55 8.03
N PHE A 146 2.56 11.28 7.39
CA PHE A 146 1.79 12.31 8.06
C PHE A 146 0.92 11.72 9.17
N LEU A 147 0.17 10.66 8.88
CA LEU A 147 -0.70 9.99 9.83
C LEU A 147 0.06 9.39 11.00
N GLN A 148 1.28 8.86 10.82
CA GLN A 148 2.12 8.37 11.92
C GLN A 148 2.27 9.42 13.03
N ARG A 149 2.54 10.67 12.66
CA ARG A 149 2.71 11.78 13.60
C ARG A 149 1.39 12.42 14.02
N ALA A 150 0.45 12.56 13.08
CA ALA A 150 -0.84 13.18 13.36
C ALA A 150 -1.68 12.38 14.37
N THR A 151 -1.55 11.05 14.38
CA THR A 151 -2.17 10.20 15.40
C THR A 151 -1.30 10.07 16.65
N GLY A 152 0.03 10.12 16.52
CA GLY A 152 0.98 10.17 17.63
C GLY A 152 0.96 8.95 18.56
N GLY A 153 0.49 7.78 18.05
CA GLY A 153 0.43 6.55 18.84
C GLY A 153 1.82 5.99 19.15
N SER A 154 1.98 5.43 20.36
CA SER A 154 3.20 4.76 20.83
C SER A 154 3.18 3.26 20.47
N ARG A 155 4.31 2.57 20.67
CA ARG A 155 4.39 1.11 20.50
C ARG A 155 3.91 0.39 21.76
N PRO A 156 3.47 -0.87 21.66
CA PRO A 156 3.07 -1.65 22.83
C PRO A 156 4.16 -1.80 23.90
N LYS A 157 5.45 -1.71 23.49
CA LYS A 157 6.60 -1.77 24.42
C LYS A 157 6.92 -0.46 25.12
N GLU A 158 6.34 0.63 24.67
CA GLU A 158 6.68 1.99 25.10
C GLU A 158 5.56 2.60 25.95
N ASP A 159 4.31 2.53 25.47
CA ASP A 159 3.14 3.10 26.12
C ASP A 159 1.84 2.47 25.57
N GLY A 160 0.67 2.92 26.05
CA GLY A 160 -0.64 2.47 25.61
C GLY A 160 -0.98 2.78 24.15
N SER A 161 -2.06 2.19 23.68
CA SER A 161 -2.51 2.31 22.26
C SER A 161 -3.05 3.70 21.91
N ARG A 162 -3.40 4.50 22.92
CA ARG A 162 -4.15 5.76 22.79
C ARG A 162 -3.42 6.77 21.89
N TRP A 163 -4.18 7.40 21.00
CA TRP A 163 -3.64 8.46 20.18
C TRP A 163 -3.33 9.72 21.00
N MET A 164 -2.10 10.19 20.84
CA MET A 164 -1.59 11.44 21.44
C MET A 164 -0.94 12.26 20.31
N PRO A 165 -1.72 13.08 19.56
CA PRO A 165 -1.25 13.77 18.35
C PRO A 165 0.10 14.45 18.54
N PHE A 166 1.03 14.15 17.63
CA PHE A 166 2.40 14.65 17.56
C PHE A 166 3.34 14.26 18.72
N ASN A 167 2.87 13.45 19.69
CA ASN A 167 3.70 12.97 20.79
C ASN A 167 4.71 11.91 20.32
N ASP A 168 4.25 10.96 19.50
CA ASP A 168 5.08 9.88 18.93
C ASP A 168 4.86 9.75 17.42
N ASN A 169 5.52 8.78 16.78
CA ASN A 169 5.49 8.57 15.35
C ASN A 169 5.17 7.10 14.94
N ASN A 170 4.53 6.36 15.83
CA ASN A 170 4.20 4.95 15.63
C ASN A 170 2.70 4.69 15.38
N GLY A 171 1.87 5.74 15.26
CA GLY A 171 0.41 5.58 15.10
C GLY A 171 -0.06 4.90 13.81
N VAL A 172 0.85 4.71 12.84
CA VAL A 172 0.62 3.90 11.62
C VAL A 172 1.86 3.06 11.34
N SER A 173 1.68 1.76 11.09
CA SER A 173 2.79 0.86 10.80
C SER A 173 3.34 1.02 9.38
N GLY A 174 4.54 1.57 9.25
CA GLY A 174 5.24 1.68 7.97
C GLY A 174 5.61 0.32 7.37
N HIS A 175 5.96 -0.69 8.20
CA HIS A 175 6.22 -2.05 7.74
C HIS A 175 4.95 -2.72 7.18
N SER A 176 3.80 -2.52 7.84
CA SER A 176 2.52 -3.01 7.33
C SER A 176 2.18 -2.39 5.97
N PHE A 177 2.39 -1.07 5.82
CA PHE A 177 2.22 -0.38 4.55
C PHE A 177 3.13 -0.95 3.46
N MET A 178 4.44 -0.96 3.70
CA MET A 178 5.44 -1.40 2.71
C MET A 178 5.25 -2.86 2.32
N GLY A 179 5.03 -3.75 3.30
CA GLY A 179 4.86 -5.18 3.06
C GLY A 179 3.53 -5.55 2.39
N ALA A 180 2.51 -4.71 2.48
CA ALA A 180 1.24 -4.92 1.80
C ALA A 180 1.31 -4.56 0.30
N VAL A 181 2.06 -3.53 -0.06
CA VAL A 181 2.11 -2.98 -1.44
C VAL A 181 2.36 -4.05 -2.51
N PRO A 182 3.39 -4.91 -2.46
CA PRO A 182 3.68 -5.84 -3.54
C PRO A 182 2.57 -6.85 -3.79
N PHE A 183 1.95 -7.33 -2.74
CA PHE A 183 0.84 -8.27 -2.83
C PHE A 183 -0.43 -7.58 -3.37
N LEU A 184 -0.73 -6.38 -2.91
CA LEU A 184 -1.91 -5.63 -3.34
C LEU A 184 -1.80 -5.20 -4.81
N THR A 185 -0.64 -4.79 -5.27
CA THR A 185 -0.41 -4.45 -6.69
C THR A 185 -0.45 -5.70 -7.58
N ALA A 186 0.12 -6.83 -7.13
CA ALA A 186 0.01 -8.10 -7.82
C ALA A 186 -1.45 -8.58 -7.91
N ALA A 187 -2.23 -8.45 -6.83
CA ALA A 187 -3.65 -8.81 -6.79
C ALA A 187 -4.49 -8.03 -7.82
N LYS A 188 -4.10 -6.80 -8.18
CA LYS A 188 -4.78 -6.01 -9.23
C LYS A 188 -4.55 -6.58 -10.63
N GLY A 189 -3.43 -7.25 -10.86
CA GLY A 189 -3.11 -7.93 -12.12
C GLY A 189 -3.62 -9.38 -12.20
N ALA A 190 -4.04 -9.98 -11.10
CA ALA A 190 -4.49 -11.36 -11.06
C ALA A 190 -5.93 -11.49 -11.53
N ASP A 191 -6.17 -12.36 -12.51
CA ASP A 191 -7.52 -12.66 -13.02
C ASP A 191 -8.18 -13.81 -12.21
N ASN A 192 -7.38 -14.77 -11.74
CA ASN A 192 -7.86 -15.90 -10.96
C ASN A 192 -8.24 -15.46 -9.54
N LEU A 193 -9.46 -15.78 -9.11
CA LEU A 193 -10.00 -15.40 -7.81
C LEU A 193 -9.18 -15.98 -6.64
N TYR A 194 -8.76 -17.26 -6.73
CA TYR A 194 -7.98 -17.90 -5.67
C TYR A 194 -6.61 -17.24 -5.51
N VAL A 195 -5.93 -16.95 -6.62
CA VAL A 195 -4.67 -16.21 -6.61
C VAL A 195 -4.85 -14.83 -6.00
N LYS A 196 -5.92 -14.12 -6.41
CA LYS A 196 -6.24 -12.80 -5.86
C LYS A 196 -6.49 -12.84 -4.34
N CYS A 197 -7.28 -13.80 -3.87
CA CYS A 197 -7.53 -14.00 -2.43
C CYS A 197 -6.25 -14.32 -1.66
N SER A 198 -5.40 -15.22 -2.19
CA SER A 198 -4.11 -15.56 -1.59
C SER A 198 -3.18 -14.35 -1.49
N LEU A 199 -3.17 -13.49 -2.52
CA LEU A 199 -2.40 -12.24 -2.51
C LEU A 199 -2.95 -11.24 -1.48
N TYR A 200 -4.27 -11.12 -1.32
CA TYR A 200 -4.84 -10.29 -0.26
C TYR A 200 -4.48 -10.82 1.14
N LEU A 201 -4.54 -12.13 1.38
CA LEU A 201 -4.10 -12.73 2.64
C LEU A 201 -2.60 -12.51 2.86
N GLY A 202 -1.77 -12.73 1.83
CA GLY A 202 -0.33 -12.45 1.89
C GLY A 202 0.00 -11.01 2.23
N SER A 203 -0.82 -10.05 1.75
CA SER A 203 -0.63 -8.63 2.05
C SER A 203 -0.77 -8.26 3.53
N MET A 204 -1.43 -9.09 4.32
CA MET A 204 -1.62 -8.86 5.76
C MET A 204 -0.47 -9.40 6.61
N LEU A 205 0.36 -10.30 6.07
CA LEU A 205 1.38 -11.01 6.83
C LEU A 205 2.40 -10.09 7.49
N CYS A 206 2.85 -9.04 6.78
CA CYS A 206 3.81 -8.10 7.34
C CYS A 206 3.20 -7.25 8.47
N GLY A 207 1.92 -6.87 8.35
CA GLY A 207 1.18 -6.21 9.44
C GLY A 207 1.03 -7.13 10.65
N TRP A 208 0.65 -8.40 10.43
CA TRP A 208 0.58 -9.41 11.46
C TRP A 208 1.92 -9.61 12.19
N SER A 209 3.04 -9.66 11.44
CA SER A 209 4.36 -9.82 12.05
C SER A 209 4.68 -8.70 13.06
N ARG A 210 4.20 -7.47 12.80
CA ARG A 210 4.43 -6.35 13.72
C ARG A 210 3.64 -6.48 15.02
N ILE A 211 2.44 -7.07 14.97
CA ILE A 211 1.63 -7.38 16.14
C ILE A 211 2.28 -8.54 16.93
N ASN A 212 2.70 -9.60 16.23
CA ASN A 212 3.41 -10.74 16.83
C ASN A 212 4.68 -10.30 17.55
N ASP A 213 5.49 -9.41 16.95
CA ASP A 213 6.75 -8.92 17.53
C ASP A 213 6.55 -7.89 18.65
N ASN A 214 5.31 -7.57 19.00
CA ASN A 214 4.97 -6.53 19.98
C ASN A 214 5.50 -5.13 19.60
N ASP A 215 5.58 -4.83 18.31
CA ASP A 215 6.12 -3.57 17.78
C ASP A 215 5.03 -2.59 17.35
N HIS A 216 3.82 -3.07 17.07
CA HIS A 216 2.66 -2.25 16.72
C HIS A 216 1.38 -2.87 17.26
N TYR A 217 0.44 -2.04 17.65
CA TYR A 217 -0.94 -2.41 17.92
C TYR A 217 -1.68 -2.79 16.63
N PHE A 218 -2.80 -3.51 16.79
CA PHE A 218 -3.62 -3.95 15.66
C PHE A 218 -4.11 -2.77 14.82
N SER A 219 -4.61 -1.70 15.45
CA SER A 219 -5.08 -0.50 14.74
C SER A 219 -4.00 0.14 13.88
N GLN A 220 -2.76 0.20 14.37
CA GLN A 220 -1.61 0.78 13.67
C GLN A 220 -1.23 -0.06 12.45
N ALA A 221 -1.22 -1.39 12.59
CA ALA A 221 -0.96 -2.32 11.50
C ALA A 221 -2.07 -2.29 10.45
N ALA A 222 -3.34 -2.29 10.88
CA ALA A 222 -4.50 -2.24 10.02
C ALA A 222 -4.58 -0.92 9.23
N LEU A 223 -4.29 0.21 9.86
CA LEU A 223 -4.28 1.51 9.19
C LEU A 223 -3.16 1.61 8.16
N GLY A 224 -1.96 1.07 8.46
CA GLY A 224 -0.86 0.98 7.49
C GLY A 224 -1.25 0.16 6.26
N TRP A 225 -1.85 -1.01 6.47
CA TRP A 225 -2.39 -1.84 5.41
C TRP A 225 -3.48 -1.14 4.59
N TRP A 226 -4.40 -0.43 5.27
CA TRP A 226 -5.49 0.30 4.61
C TRP A 226 -4.98 1.40 3.68
N VAL A 227 -4.00 2.18 4.11
CA VAL A 227 -3.35 3.19 3.26
C VAL A 227 -2.70 2.54 2.04
N ALA A 228 -1.99 1.40 2.22
CA ALA A 228 -1.41 0.64 1.11
C ALA A 228 -2.48 0.15 0.12
N TYR A 229 -3.60 -0.35 0.63
CA TYR A 229 -4.74 -0.81 -0.20
C TYR A 229 -5.31 0.33 -1.05
N LEU A 230 -5.51 1.51 -0.47
CA LEU A 230 -6.01 2.68 -1.19
C LEU A 230 -5.00 3.14 -2.25
N ALA A 231 -3.73 3.21 -1.91
CA ALA A 231 -2.66 3.59 -2.83
C ALA A 231 -2.51 2.61 -4.01
N ALA A 232 -2.45 1.30 -3.72
CA ALA A 232 -2.40 0.26 -4.74
C ALA A 232 -3.65 0.26 -5.64
N SER A 233 -4.82 0.64 -5.08
CA SER A 233 -6.07 0.76 -5.85
C SER A 233 -6.02 1.90 -6.86
N CYS A 234 -5.22 2.93 -6.63
CA CYS A 234 -5.01 4.02 -7.58
C CYS A 234 -3.91 3.69 -8.59
N ALA A 235 -2.76 3.20 -8.12
CA ALA A 235 -1.63 2.86 -8.99
C ALA A 235 -1.93 1.75 -10.03
N GLY A 236 -2.92 0.90 -9.79
CA GLY A 236 -3.34 -0.15 -10.73
C GLY A 236 -4.37 0.27 -11.79
N ARG A 237 -4.87 1.51 -11.75
CA ARG A 237 -5.92 1.97 -12.69
C ARG A 237 -5.40 2.48 -14.02
N THR A 238 -4.18 2.99 -14.07
CA THR A 238 -3.58 3.52 -15.29
C THR A 238 -3.08 2.38 -16.17
N GLY A 239 -3.89 2.02 -17.18
CA GLY A 239 -3.56 1.00 -18.17
C GLY A 239 -4.65 -0.03 -18.45
N LYS A 240 -5.65 -0.15 -17.60
CA LYS A 240 -6.88 -0.88 -17.90
C LYS A 240 -8.04 0.12 -17.88
N GLU A 241 -8.67 0.37 -19.00
CA GLU A 241 -10.05 0.89 -19.00
C GLU A 241 -10.86 -0.05 -18.11
N SER A 242 -11.23 0.43 -16.93
CA SER A 242 -11.95 -0.42 -15.99
C SER A 242 -13.37 -0.57 -16.51
N LYS A 243 -13.68 -1.74 -17.07
CA LYS A 243 -15.06 -2.15 -17.26
C LYS A 243 -15.77 -2.04 -15.90
N ARG A 244 -16.57 -1.01 -15.73
CA ARG A 244 -17.35 -0.80 -14.49
C ARG A 244 -18.73 -1.38 -14.69
N LEU A 245 -19.03 -2.44 -13.96
CA LEU A 245 -20.39 -2.87 -13.75
C LEU A 245 -20.97 -2.03 -12.60
N ILE A 246 -21.91 -1.16 -12.90
CA ILE A 246 -22.71 -0.45 -11.91
C ILE A 246 -24.08 -1.11 -11.88
N VAL A 247 -24.43 -1.71 -10.74
CA VAL A 247 -25.75 -2.23 -10.51
C VAL A 247 -26.53 -1.18 -9.72
N VAL A 248 -27.55 -0.61 -10.33
CA VAL A 248 -28.43 0.38 -9.72
C VAL A 248 -29.79 -0.28 -9.46
N PRO A 249 -30.30 -0.23 -8.24
CA PRO A 249 -31.68 -0.64 -8.01
C PRO A 249 -32.62 0.24 -8.84
N ALA A 250 -33.45 -0.36 -9.65
CA ALA A 250 -34.44 0.33 -10.51
C ALA A 250 -35.83 -0.13 -10.17
N SER A 251 -36.74 0.83 -10.07
CA SER A 251 -38.18 0.53 -9.93
C SER A 251 -38.72 0.16 -11.31
N ILE A 252 -39.30 -1.03 -11.43
CA ILE A 252 -39.99 -1.52 -12.62
C ILE A 252 -41.50 -1.51 -12.31
N LYS A 253 -42.32 -1.33 -13.34
CA LYS A 253 -43.76 -1.07 -13.25
C LYS A 253 -44.54 -2.00 -12.32
N ASP A 254 -44.01 -3.17 -11.97
CA ASP A 254 -44.64 -4.15 -11.07
C ASP A 254 -43.68 -4.75 -10.02
N GLY A 255 -42.59 -4.02 -9.65
CA GLY A 255 -41.67 -4.50 -8.63
C GLY A 255 -40.32 -3.75 -8.59
N MET A 256 -39.40 -4.21 -7.73
CA MET A 256 -38.05 -3.75 -7.69
C MET A 256 -37.13 -4.65 -8.54
N GLY A 257 -36.40 -4.06 -9.45
CA GLY A 257 -35.40 -4.71 -10.27
C GLY A 257 -34.02 -4.07 -10.11
N ALA A 258 -33.03 -4.60 -10.76
CA ALA A 258 -31.67 -4.03 -10.81
C ALA A 258 -31.27 -3.77 -12.26
N LEU A 259 -30.82 -2.56 -12.56
CA LEU A 259 -30.21 -2.20 -13.85
C LEU A 259 -28.70 -2.37 -13.74
N ALA A 260 -28.14 -3.24 -14.56
CA ALA A 260 -26.69 -3.42 -14.69
C ALA A 260 -26.18 -2.61 -15.88
N VAL A 261 -25.36 -1.59 -15.62
CA VAL A 261 -24.71 -0.77 -16.66
C VAL A 261 -23.24 -1.15 -16.72
N LEU A 262 -22.81 -1.68 -17.86
CA LEU A 262 -21.43 -2.00 -18.14
C LEU A 262 -20.82 -0.85 -18.96
N TYR A 263 -19.82 -0.17 -18.39
CA TYR A 263 -18.98 0.78 -19.12
C TYR A 263 -17.77 0.02 -19.71
N PHE A 264 -17.60 0.15 -21.03
CA PHE A 264 -16.49 -0.45 -21.77
C PHE A 264 -15.34 0.54 -21.88
#